data_71cade5bebd27764a10430c298b4b8a2
#
_entry.id   71cade5bebd27764a10430c298b4b8a2
#
_cell.length_a   1.000
_cell.length_b   1.000
_cell.length_c   1.000
_cell.angle_alpha   90.00
_cell.angle_beta   90.00
_cell.angle_gamma   90.00
#
_symmetry.space_group_name_H-M   'P 1'
#
loop_
_entity.id
_entity.type
_entity.pdbx_description
1 polymer ?
#
loop_
_entity_poly.entity_id
_entity_poly.type
_entity_poly.pdbx_seq_one_letter_code
_entity_poly.pdbx_strand_id
1 'polypeptide(L)'
;MNRYETVFILTPVLSEEQAAETVEKFKGFVKEQGGKVTHAEDWGLRKLAYPIQKKSTGFYYLLEFEAEGTAIQPMEVAFQRDERVIRWLTTRMDKDHMEYAEKRKDKRKKQAKAEA
;
A
#
# COMPACT_ATOMS: atom_id res chain seq x y z
N MET A 1 18.45 -5.38 -6.03
CA MET A 1 17.01 -5.16 -5.95
C MET A 1 16.68 -3.68 -5.85
N ASN A 2 15.56 -3.29 -6.44
CA ASN A 2 15.04 -1.93 -6.31
C ASN A 2 14.05 -1.85 -5.15
N ARG A 3 13.88 -0.65 -4.60
CA ARG A 3 12.90 -0.38 -3.55
C ARG A 3 11.70 0.34 -4.16
N TYR A 4 10.51 -0.13 -3.79
CA TYR A 4 9.25 0.39 -4.32
C TYR A 4 8.30 0.74 -3.18
N GLU A 5 7.41 1.69 -3.46
CA GLU A 5 6.30 2.05 -2.59
C GLU A 5 5.01 1.91 -3.40
N THR A 6 4.04 1.19 -2.85
CA THR A 6 2.70 1.06 -3.45
C THR A 6 1.67 1.58 -2.47
N VAL A 7 0.87 2.54 -2.92
CA VAL A 7 -0.33 2.97 -2.20
C VAL A 7 -1.52 2.38 -2.94
N PHE A 8 -2.36 1.65 -2.24
CA PHE A 8 -3.56 1.08 -2.85
C PHE A 8 -4.78 1.29 -1.97
N ILE A 9 -5.94 1.33 -2.62
CA ILE A 9 -7.22 1.62 -1.98
C ILE A 9 -8.14 0.44 -2.21
N LEU A 10 -8.69 -0.09 -1.11
CA LEU A 10 -9.65 -1.19 -1.14
C LEU A 10 -11.08 -0.66 -1.02
N THR A 11 -12.02 -1.41 -1.58
CA THR A 11 -13.44 -1.04 -1.54
C THR A 11 -13.96 -0.94 -0.09
N PRO A 12 -14.78 0.07 0.23
CA PRO A 12 -15.28 0.27 1.60
C PRO A 12 -16.34 -0.76 2.04
N VAL A 13 -16.81 -1.61 1.13
CA VAL A 13 -17.78 -2.66 1.47
C VAL A 13 -17.14 -3.83 2.23
N LEU A 14 -15.80 -3.89 2.29
CA LEU A 14 -15.09 -4.95 3.02
C LEU A 14 -15.18 -4.71 4.53
N SER A 15 -15.20 -5.82 5.31
CA SER A 15 -14.95 -5.74 6.74
C SER A 15 -13.46 -5.49 6.97
N GLU A 16 -13.08 -5.09 8.19
CA GLU A 16 -11.68 -4.91 8.56
C GLU A 16 -10.88 -6.20 8.37
N GLU A 17 -11.48 -7.35 8.69
CA GLU A 17 -10.85 -8.65 8.49
C GLU A 17 -10.59 -8.95 7.01
N GLN A 18 -11.56 -8.69 6.15
CA GLN A 18 -11.43 -8.88 4.71
C GLN A 18 -10.36 -7.96 4.12
N ALA A 19 -10.31 -6.71 4.59
CA ALA A 19 -9.28 -5.77 4.17
C ALA A 19 -7.88 -6.26 4.59
N ALA A 20 -7.73 -6.74 5.83
CA ALA A 20 -6.47 -7.29 6.31
C ALA A 20 -6.03 -8.52 5.52
N GLU A 21 -6.94 -9.42 5.19
CA GLU A 21 -6.67 -10.60 4.35
C GLU A 21 -6.16 -10.18 2.97
N THR A 22 -6.75 -9.15 2.39
CA THR A 22 -6.34 -8.63 1.09
C THR A 22 -4.91 -8.10 1.13
N VAL A 23 -4.57 -7.35 2.18
CA VAL A 23 -3.22 -6.83 2.38
C VAL A 23 -2.21 -7.97 2.53
N GLU A 24 -2.55 -9.00 3.32
CA GLU A 24 -1.68 -10.17 3.51
C GLU A 24 -1.46 -10.93 2.20
N LYS A 25 -2.48 -11.01 1.35
CA LYS A 25 -2.36 -11.59 0.02
C LYS A 25 -1.27 -10.89 -0.80
N PHE A 26 -1.25 -9.56 -0.82
CA PHE A 26 -0.26 -8.80 -1.58
C PHE A 26 1.13 -8.86 -0.95
N LYS A 27 1.23 -8.91 0.37
CA LYS A 27 2.51 -9.15 1.04
C LYS A 27 3.09 -10.51 0.67
N GLY A 28 2.24 -11.54 0.65
CA GLY A 28 2.64 -12.90 0.24
C GLY A 28 3.05 -12.92 -1.24
N PHE A 29 2.38 -12.18 -2.09
CA PHE A 29 2.72 -12.07 -3.50
C PHE A 29 4.14 -11.49 -3.70
N VAL A 30 4.49 -10.45 -2.94
CA VAL A 30 5.85 -9.87 -2.98
C VAL A 30 6.89 -10.94 -2.62
N LYS A 31 6.63 -11.73 -1.59
CA LYS A 31 7.52 -12.84 -1.20
C LYS A 31 7.65 -13.89 -2.29
N GLU A 32 6.55 -14.26 -2.93
CA GLU A 32 6.55 -15.24 -4.03
C GLU A 32 7.39 -14.79 -5.21
N GLN A 33 7.45 -13.48 -5.45
CA GLN A 33 8.27 -12.89 -6.52
C GLN A 33 9.73 -12.70 -6.10
N GLY A 34 10.13 -13.24 -4.94
CA GLY A 34 11.50 -13.10 -4.44
C GLY A 34 11.79 -11.77 -3.79
N GLY A 35 10.78 -10.97 -3.50
CA GLY A 35 10.92 -9.69 -2.84
C GLY A 35 10.79 -9.75 -1.33
N LYS A 36 10.93 -8.60 -0.69
CA LYS A 36 10.81 -8.46 0.76
C LYS A 36 10.01 -7.20 1.09
N VAL A 37 8.98 -7.34 1.91
CA VAL A 37 8.24 -6.20 2.44
C VAL A 37 9.06 -5.56 3.55
N THR A 38 9.41 -4.28 3.41
CA THR A 38 10.22 -3.55 4.38
C THR A 38 9.39 -2.70 5.32
N HIS A 39 8.19 -2.30 4.90
CA HIS A 39 7.30 -1.48 5.72
C HIS A 39 5.87 -1.58 5.19
N ALA A 40 4.91 -1.49 6.10
CA ALA A 40 3.49 -1.47 5.76
C ALA A 40 2.77 -0.51 6.70
N GLU A 41 1.84 0.28 6.16
CA GLU A 41 1.01 1.18 6.94
C GLU A 41 -0.45 0.95 6.58
N ASP A 42 -1.31 0.89 7.59
CA ASP A 42 -2.76 0.87 7.47
C ASP A 42 -3.26 2.28 7.82
N TRP A 43 -3.76 2.99 6.82
CA TRP A 43 -4.29 4.34 7.01
C TRP A 43 -5.78 4.34 7.33
N GLY A 44 -6.42 3.17 7.31
CA GLY A 44 -7.82 3.01 7.63
C GLY A 44 -8.76 3.53 6.55
N LEU A 45 -10.03 3.65 6.93
CA LEU A 45 -11.07 4.14 6.04
C LEU A 45 -10.96 5.66 5.92
N ARG A 46 -10.83 6.15 4.69
CA ARG A 46 -10.68 7.57 4.39
C ARG A 46 -11.57 8.00 3.25
N LYS A 47 -11.95 9.27 3.27
CA LYS A 47 -12.70 9.89 2.19
C LYS A 47 -11.82 10.07 0.96
N LEU A 48 -12.33 9.66 -0.21
CA LEU A 48 -11.65 9.84 -1.49
C LEU A 48 -11.77 11.30 -1.94
N ALA A 49 -10.69 11.82 -2.56
CA ALA A 49 -10.70 13.15 -3.16
C ALA A 49 -11.73 13.23 -4.30
N TYR A 50 -11.84 12.12 -5.07
CA TYR A 50 -12.83 11.99 -6.14
C TYR A 50 -13.53 10.65 -5.99
N PRO A 51 -14.85 10.57 -6.26
CA PRO A 51 -15.55 9.28 -6.25
C PRO A 51 -14.94 8.32 -7.29
N ILE A 52 -14.73 7.07 -6.88
CA ILE A 52 -14.26 5.98 -7.75
C ILE A 52 -15.34 4.93 -7.76
N GLN A 53 -15.86 4.57 -8.94
CA GLN A 53 -16.94 3.59 -9.06
C GLN A 53 -18.13 3.92 -8.15
N LYS A 54 -18.50 5.20 -8.05
CA LYS A 54 -19.57 5.73 -7.19
C LYS A 54 -19.31 5.57 -5.68
N LYS A 55 -18.07 5.24 -5.28
CA LYS A 55 -17.68 5.14 -3.88
C LYS A 55 -16.95 6.41 -3.47
N SER A 56 -17.31 6.95 -2.30
CA SER A 56 -16.71 8.17 -1.77
C SER A 56 -15.67 7.92 -0.69
N THR A 57 -15.51 6.67 -0.24
CA THR A 57 -14.54 6.27 0.78
C THR A 57 -13.79 5.01 0.33
N GLY A 58 -12.70 4.69 1.00
CA GLY A 58 -11.94 3.47 0.76
C GLY A 58 -10.94 3.22 1.87
N PHE A 59 -10.49 1.98 1.98
CA PHE A 59 -9.42 1.61 2.90
C PHE A 59 -8.07 1.85 2.23
N TYR A 60 -7.24 2.71 2.83
CA TYR A 60 -5.93 3.09 2.31
C TYR A 60 -4.84 2.28 2.98
N TYR A 61 -3.93 1.73 2.17
CA TYR A 61 -2.76 0.99 2.63
C TYR A 61 -1.52 1.43 1.88
N LEU A 62 -0.39 1.41 2.58
CA LEU A 62 0.92 1.66 2.02
C LEU A 62 1.78 0.43 2.22
N LEU A 63 2.45 -0.04 1.16
CA LEU A 63 3.46 -1.07 1.24
C LEU A 63 4.77 -0.56 0.65
N GLU A 64 5.86 -0.70 1.42
CA GLU A 64 7.21 -0.53 0.90
C GLU A 64 7.85 -1.91 0.80
N PHE A 65 8.48 -2.17 -0.31
CA PHE A 65 9.11 -3.47 -0.53
C PHE A 65 10.33 -3.36 -1.44
N GLU A 66 11.21 -4.35 -1.32
CA GLU A 66 12.35 -4.53 -2.20
C GLU A 66 12.06 -5.69 -3.14
N ALA A 67 12.27 -5.50 -4.44
CA ALA A 67 12.05 -6.52 -5.45
C ALA A 67 12.81 -6.20 -6.73
N GLU A 68 12.95 -7.20 -7.59
CA GLU A 68 13.44 -6.97 -8.94
C GLU A 68 12.39 -6.21 -9.76
N GLY A 69 12.84 -5.40 -10.72
CA GLY A 69 11.93 -4.66 -11.58
C GLY A 69 10.92 -5.53 -12.33
N THR A 70 11.29 -6.77 -12.61
CA THR A 70 10.42 -7.74 -13.28
C THR A 70 9.22 -8.18 -12.44
N ALA A 71 9.23 -7.95 -11.12
CA ALA A 71 8.12 -8.28 -10.23
C ALA A 71 6.96 -7.28 -10.30
N ILE A 72 7.20 -6.08 -10.80
CA ILE A 72 6.21 -4.98 -10.76
C ILE A 72 5.02 -5.26 -11.68
N GLN A 73 5.25 -5.68 -12.91
CA GLN A 73 4.16 -5.94 -13.85
C GLN A 73 3.23 -7.04 -13.38
N PRO A 74 3.71 -8.22 -12.92
CA PRO A 74 2.83 -9.23 -12.33
C PRO A 74 2.05 -8.71 -11.11
N MET A 75 2.65 -7.86 -10.29
CA MET A 75 1.99 -7.28 -9.13
C MET A 75 0.86 -6.33 -9.53
N GLU A 76 1.08 -5.47 -10.53
CA GLU A 76 0.05 -4.59 -11.06
C GLU A 76 -1.10 -5.38 -11.68
N VAL A 77 -0.82 -6.47 -12.38
CA VAL A 77 -1.86 -7.36 -12.90
C VAL A 77 -2.67 -7.97 -11.75
N ALA A 78 -2.01 -8.36 -10.66
CA ALA A 78 -2.70 -8.90 -9.48
C ALA A 78 -3.64 -7.86 -8.86
N PHE A 79 -3.22 -6.59 -8.75
CA PHE A 79 -4.09 -5.51 -8.29
C PHE A 79 -5.28 -5.31 -9.23
N GLN A 80 -5.03 -5.27 -10.53
CA GLN A 80 -6.07 -5.05 -11.53
C GLN A 80 -7.13 -6.15 -11.52
N ARG A 81 -6.74 -7.40 -11.30
CA ARG A 81 -7.64 -8.55 -11.28
C ARG A 81 -8.41 -8.73 -9.98
N ASP A 82 -7.97 -8.05 -8.91
CA ASP A 82 -8.63 -8.16 -7.61
C ASP A 82 -9.73 -7.10 -7.51
N GLU A 83 -10.98 -7.54 -7.49
CA GLU A 83 -12.15 -6.66 -7.43
C GLU A 83 -12.21 -5.82 -6.15
N ARG A 84 -11.49 -6.24 -5.12
CA ARG A 84 -11.43 -5.50 -3.84
C ARG A 84 -10.55 -4.26 -3.95
N VAL A 85 -9.64 -4.22 -4.92
CA VAL A 85 -8.75 -3.07 -5.16
C VAL A 85 -9.40 -2.13 -6.16
N ILE A 86 -9.70 -0.90 -5.73
CA ILE A 86 -10.33 0.10 -6.61
C ILE A 86 -9.32 1.05 -7.24
N ARG A 87 -8.14 1.20 -6.63
CA ARG A 87 -7.05 2.01 -7.17
C ARG A 87 -5.72 1.60 -6.57
N TRP A 88 -4.64 1.76 -7.33
CA TRP A 88 -3.27 1.55 -6.85
C TRP A 88 -2.30 2.49 -7.56
N LEU A 89 -1.19 2.78 -6.89
CA LEU A 89 -0.09 3.54 -7.48
C LEU A 89 1.22 2.98 -6.93
N THR A 90 2.08 2.50 -7.83
CA THR A 90 3.40 1.97 -7.47
C THR A 90 4.48 2.92 -7.98
N THR A 91 5.37 3.34 -7.09
CA THR A 91 6.46 4.26 -7.39
C THR A 91 7.79 3.62 -7.01
N ARG A 92 8.78 3.72 -7.90
CA ARG A 92 10.14 3.33 -7.58
C ARG A 92 10.76 4.40 -6.69
N MET A 93 11.35 3.97 -5.58
CA MET A 93 11.97 4.88 -4.62
C MET A 93 13.45 5.09 -4.96
N ASP A 94 13.85 6.34 -5.16
CA ASP A 94 15.25 6.72 -5.22
C ASP A 94 15.76 7.05 -3.80
N LYS A 95 17.03 7.39 -3.68
CA LYS A 95 17.65 7.69 -2.39
C LYS A 95 16.95 8.84 -1.66
N ASP A 96 16.67 9.92 -2.35
CA ASP A 96 16.01 11.10 -1.76
C ASP A 96 14.59 10.79 -1.33
N HIS A 97 13.87 10.01 -2.13
CA HIS A 97 12.53 9.56 -1.82
C HIS A 97 12.51 8.67 -0.58
N MET A 98 13.49 7.78 -0.44
CA MET A 98 13.64 6.91 0.74
C MET A 98 13.89 7.73 2.01
N GLU A 99 14.74 8.74 1.95
CA GLU A 99 14.99 9.65 3.08
C GLU A 99 13.72 10.39 3.50
N TYR A 100 12.97 10.90 2.52
CA TYR A 100 11.69 11.56 2.79
C TYR A 100 10.68 10.62 3.46
N ALA A 101 10.60 9.38 3.00
CA ALA A 101 9.70 8.38 3.57
C ALA A 101 10.07 8.07 5.02
N GLU A 102 11.35 7.98 5.37
CA GLU A 102 11.82 7.77 6.74
C GLU A 102 11.42 8.95 7.65
N LYS A 103 11.60 10.18 7.18
CA LYS A 103 11.18 11.38 7.91
C LYS A 103 9.67 11.41 8.15
N ARG A 104 8.88 11.00 7.16
CA ARG A 104 7.42 10.93 7.27
C ARG A 104 7.00 9.92 8.34
N LYS A 105 7.65 8.77 8.39
CA LYS A 105 7.40 7.74 9.41
C LYS A 105 7.68 8.28 10.81
N ASP A 106 8.80 8.95 11.01
CA ASP A 106 9.17 9.57 12.29
C ASP A 106 8.14 10.59 12.75
N LYS A 107 7.67 11.45 11.85
CA LYS A 107 6.61 12.41 12.16
C LYS A 107 5.33 11.74 12.63
N ARG A 108 4.93 10.65 11.99
CA ARG A 108 3.72 9.90 12.37
C ARG A 108 3.86 9.27 13.73
N LYS A 109 5.00 8.69 14.04
CA LYS A 109 5.28 8.12 15.37
C LYS A 109 5.20 9.18 16.44
N LYS A 110 5.75 10.38 16.20
CA LYS A 110 5.68 11.50 17.14
C LYS A 110 4.25 12.00 17.34
N GLN A 111 3.46 12.11 16.28
CA GLN A 111 2.05 12.49 16.36
C GLN A 111 1.24 11.47 17.15
N ALA A 112 1.43 10.17 16.89
CA ALA A 112 0.74 9.12 17.62
C ALA A 112 1.04 9.18 19.12
N LYS A 113 2.29 9.44 19.49
CA LYS A 113 2.68 9.62 20.91
C LYS A 113 2.06 10.88 21.52
N ALA A 114 1.93 11.95 20.75
CA ALA A 114 1.34 13.20 21.24
C ALA A 114 -0.17 13.09 21.44
N GLU A 115 -0.83 12.27 20.62
CA GLU A 115 -2.28 12.03 20.72
C GLU A 115 -2.65 11.00 21.79
N ALA A 116 -1.69 10.20 22.20
CA ALA A 116 -1.88 9.21 23.27
C ALA A 116 -1.79 9.87 24.63
#